data_67ebf13b2f9c0e127f90850b78ee82f5
#
_entry.id   67ebf13b2f9c0e127f90850b78ee82f5
#
_cell.length_a   1.000
_cell.length_b   1.000
_cell.length_c   1.000
_cell.angle_alpha   90.00
_cell.angle_beta   90.00
_cell.angle_gamma   90.00
#
_symmetry.space_group_name_H-M   'P 1'
#
loop_
_entity.id
_entity.type
_entity.pdbx_description
1 polymer ?
#
loop_
_entity_poly.entity_id
_entity_poly.type
_entity_poly.pdbx_seq_one_letter_code
_entity_poly.pdbx_strand_id
1 'polypeptide(L)'
;LHSGLIRQLYWRDFYANILRAYPQVLGHALKPSYNKIKWHSNPTHFDKWTRGQTGFPAVDAGMRQLNATGYMHNRARLIVATFLIKTLLISWQYGEKYFAKKLVDYDPASNNGNWQWCAGSGADSQPYFRIFNPWDQGAHYDPEAKYIYKWIPELATVPANAVHKWYSACKAPEYSHIDYPCPMVDYSSQKEEALKMYKQIFN
;
A
#
# COMPACT_ATOMS: atom_id res chain seq x y z
N LEU A 1 -16.53 20.05 10.63
CA LEU A 1 -16.60 18.62 10.96
C LEU A 1 -17.55 17.85 10.03
N HIS A 2 -18.74 18.42 9.68
CA HIS A 2 -19.75 17.73 8.87
C HIS A 2 -19.36 17.51 7.40
N SER A 3 -18.61 18.42 6.77
CA SER A 3 -18.28 18.34 5.34
C SER A 3 -17.40 17.14 4.98
N GLY A 4 -16.49 16.72 5.88
CA GLY A 4 -15.63 15.57 5.69
C GLY A 4 -16.40 14.25 5.66
N LEU A 5 -17.30 14.03 6.62
CA LEU A 5 -18.13 12.82 6.69
C LEU A 5 -19.10 12.72 5.50
N ILE A 6 -19.80 13.83 5.17
CA ILE A 6 -20.72 13.87 4.02
C ILE A 6 -19.97 13.47 2.74
N ARG A 7 -18.78 14.00 2.51
CA ARG A 7 -17.96 13.63 1.35
C ARG A 7 -17.64 12.13 1.32
N GLN A 8 -17.38 11.48 2.48
CA GLN A 8 -17.13 10.04 2.53
C GLN A 8 -18.38 9.23 2.19
N LEU A 9 -19.59 9.69 2.56
CA LEU A 9 -20.84 9.04 2.15
C LEU A 9 -21.04 9.10 0.63
N TYR A 10 -20.72 10.22 -0.03
CA TYR A 10 -20.76 10.30 -1.48
C TYR A 10 -19.75 9.34 -2.14
N TRP A 11 -18.54 9.20 -1.59
CA TRP A 11 -17.57 8.23 -2.11
C TRP A 11 -18.07 6.79 -1.96
N ARG A 12 -18.69 6.46 -0.85
CA ARG A 12 -19.31 5.14 -0.65
C ARG A 12 -20.38 4.85 -1.70
N ASP A 13 -21.28 5.79 -1.91
CA ASP A 13 -22.36 5.65 -2.90
C ASP A 13 -21.80 5.62 -4.33
N PHE A 14 -20.78 6.40 -4.62
CA PHE A 14 -20.08 6.36 -5.91
C PHE A 14 -19.53 4.96 -6.21
N TYR A 15 -18.77 4.36 -5.29
CA TYR A 15 -18.24 3.00 -5.48
C TYR A 15 -19.34 1.94 -5.54
N ALA A 16 -20.40 2.06 -4.76
CA ALA A 16 -21.56 1.17 -4.82
C ALA A 16 -22.23 1.21 -6.20
N ASN A 17 -22.39 2.39 -6.80
CA ASN A 17 -22.93 2.54 -8.15
C ASN A 17 -21.98 1.99 -9.22
N ILE A 18 -20.68 2.15 -9.07
CA ILE A 18 -19.69 1.52 -9.98
C ILE A 18 -19.82 -0.01 -9.93
N LEU A 19 -19.85 -0.60 -8.74
CA LEU A 19 -19.98 -2.04 -8.59
C LEU A 19 -21.31 -2.56 -9.16
N ARG A 20 -22.42 -1.82 -8.95
CA ARG A 20 -23.73 -2.16 -9.52
C ARG A 20 -23.74 -2.13 -11.04
N ALA A 21 -23.13 -1.09 -11.64
CA ALA A 21 -23.10 -0.92 -13.10
C ALA A 21 -22.10 -1.86 -13.79
N TYR A 22 -21.01 -2.22 -13.10
CA TYR A 22 -19.91 -3.01 -13.62
C TYR A 22 -19.50 -4.14 -12.66
N PRO A 23 -20.38 -5.16 -12.40
CA PRO A 23 -20.10 -6.19 -11.39
C PRO A 23 -18.85 -7.01 -11.68
N GLN A 24 -18.41 -7.08 -12.93
CA GLN A 24 -17.16 -7.76 -13.35
C GLN A 24 -15.90 -7.13 -12.71
N VAL A 25 -15.97 -5.93 -12.14
CA VAL A 25 -14.81 -5.29 -11.49
C VAL A 25 -14.30 -6.06 -10.26
N LEU A 26 -15.09 -6.95 -9.69
CA LEU A 26 -14.64 -7.85 -8.62
C LEU A 26 -13.54 -8.83 -9.07
N GLY A 27 -13.39 -9.07 -10.37
CA GLY A 27 -12.36 -9.95 -10.90
C GLY A 27 -11.50 -9.32 -11.98
N HIS A 28 -11.89 -8.14 -12.48
CA HIS A 28 -11.26 -7.49 -13.62
C HIS A 28 -11.07 -5.99 -13.38
N ALA A 29 -10.08 -5.41 -14.06
CA ALA A 29 -9.91 -3.96 -14.06
C ALA A 29 -11.11 -3.28 -14.73
N LEU A 30 -11.59 -2.16 -14.15
CA LEU A 30 -12.64 -1.34 -14.76
C LEU A 30 -12.21 -0.81 -16.14
N LYS A 31 -10.93 -0.41 -16.27
CA LYS A 31 -10.31 -0.04 -17.55
C LYS A 31 -9.69 -1.29 -18.18
N PRO A 32 -10.27 -1.84 -19.27
CA PRO A 32 -9.89 -3.16 -19.78
C PRO A 32 -8.42 -3.32 -20.16
N SER A 33 -7.75 -2.24 -20.61
CA SER A 33 -6.32 -2.27 -20.95
C SER A 33 -5.44 -2.73 -19.79
N TYR A 34 -5.82 -2.44 -18.55
CA TYR A 34 -5.06 -2.80 -17.35
C TYR A 34 -5.12 -4.30 -17.02
N ASN A 35 -6.05 -5.06 -17.60
CA ASN A 35 -6.05 -6.52 -17.49
C ASN A 35 -4.87 -7.17 -18.22
N LYS A 36 -4.19 -6.43 -19.10
CA LYS A 36 -2.99 -6.89 -19.82
C LYS A 36 -1.71 -6.80 -18.99
N ILE A 37 -1.75 -6.17 -17.81
CA ILE A 37 -0.56 -6.05 -16.95
C ILE A 37 -0.06 -7.44 -16.54
N LYS A 38 1.21 -7.69 -16.82
CA LYS A 38 1.90 -8.91 -16.40
C LYS A 38 2.48 -8.71 -15.01
N TRP A 39 1.68 -9.00 -13.98
CA TRP A 39 2.09 -8.88 -12.59
C TRP A 39 3.18 -9.88 -12.23
N HIS A 40 4.05 -9.51 -11.31
CA HIS A 40 5.02 -10.45 -10.75
C HIS A 40 4.34 -11.44 -9.82
N SER A 41 4.76 -12.71 -9.90
CA SER A 41 4.35 -13.75 -8.95
C SER A 41 5.51 -13.99 -7.98
N ASN A 42 5.44 -13.38 -6.80
CA ASN A 42 6.44 -13.56 -5.76
C ASN A 42 5.77 -13.83 -4.40
N PRO A 43 5.51 -15.11 -4.07
CA PRO A 43 4.86 -15.48 -2.81
C PRO A 43 5.63 -15.02 -1.57
N THR A 44 6.96 -15.04 -1.61
CA THR A 44 7.80 -14.58 -0.50
C THR A 44 7.65 -13.09 -0.24
N HIS A 45 7.60 -12.27 -1.29
CA HIS A 45 7.37 -10.83 -1.16
C HIS A 45 5.96 -10.54 -0.63
N PHE A 46 4.96 -11.27 -1.11
CA PHE A 46 3.59 -11.14 -0.62
C PHE A 46 3.48 -11.53 0.85
N ASP A 47 4.09 -12.65 1.26
CA ASP A 47 4.10 -13.09 2.67
C ASP A 47 4.75 -12.05 3.59
N LYS A 48 5.93 -11.54 3.24
CA LYS A 48 6.58 -10.45 3.99
C LYS A 48 5.72 -9.20 4.10
N TRP A 49 5.05 -8.81 3.01
CA TRP A 49 4.11 -7.69 3.03
C TRP A 49 2.93 -7.96 3.97
N THR A 50 2.32 -9.13 3.90
CA THR A 50 1.18 -9.48 4.79
C THR A 50 1.57 -9.47 6.26
N ARG A 51 2.82 -9.84 6.59
CA ARG A 51 3.33 -9.87 7.97
C ARG A 51 3.86 -8.51 8.47
N GLY A 52 3.99 -7.52 7.62
CA GLY A 52 4.65 -6.26 7.97
C GLY A 52 6.13 -6.46 8.29
N GLN A 53 6.85 -7.12 7.38
CA GLN A 53 8.27 -7.47 7.44
C GLN A 53 9.02 -7.10 6.16
N THR A 54 8.60 -6.02 5.52
CA THR A 54 9.19 -5.57 4.24
C THR A 54 10.48 -4.78 4.42
N GLY A 55 10.75 -4.29 5.63
CA GLY A 55 11.84 -3.35 5.92
C GLY A 55 11.52 -1.91 5.50
N PHE A 56 10.25 -1.61 5.23
CA PHE A 56 9.73 -0.26 4.98
C PHE A 56 8.81 0.14 6.13
N PRO A 57 9.30 0.91 7.13
CA PRO A 57 8.61 1.11 8.40
C PRO A 57 7.17 1.62 8.28
N ALA A 58 6.90 2.58 7.40
CA ALA A 58 5.54 3.10 7.21
C ALA A 58 4.57 2.04 6.63
N VAL A 59 5.07 1.13 5.79
CA VAL A 59 4.30 0.01 5.22
C VAL A 59 4.05 -1.05 6.30
N ASP A 60 5.11 -1.44 7.00
CA ASP A 60 5.07 -2.51 8.00
C ASP A 60 4.20 -2.13 9.19
N ALA A 61 4.27 -0.88 9.66
CA ALA A 61 3.39 -0.36 10.70
C ALA A 61 1.91 -0.47 10.30
N GLY A 62 1.57 -0.12 9.05
CA GLY A 62 0.22 -0.26 8.52
C GLY A 62 -0.26 -1.71 8.50
N MET A 63 0.55 -2.64 8.02
CA MET A 63 0.19 -4.06 7.94
C MET A 63 0.09 -4.72 9.32
N ARG A 64 0.99 -4.37 10.25
CA ARG A 64 0.93 -4.86 11.64
C ARG A 64 -0.32 -4.33 12.36
N GLN A 65 -0.68 -3.05 12.17
CA GLN A 65 -1.94 -2.51 12.68
C GLN A 65 -3.14 -3.29 12.14
N LEU A 66 -3.23 -3.52 10.84
CA LEU A 66 -4.32 -4.27 10.22
C LEU A 66 -4.44 -5.67 10.84
N ASN A 67 -3.32 -6.37 10.97
CA ASN A 67 -3.31 -7.73 11.52
C ASN A 67 -3.73 -7.80 12.99
N ALA A 68 -3.36 -6.79 13.78
CA ALA A 68 -3.65 -6.76 15.21
C ALA A 68 -5.09 -6.30 15.52
N THR A 69 -5.65 -5.40 14.69
CA THR A 69 -6.91 -4.71 15.04
C THR A 69 -8.04 -4.88 14.04
N GLY A 70 -7.76 -5.39 12.85
CA GLY A 70 -8.73 -5.39 11.74
C GLY A 70 -9.03 -4.00 11.19
N TYR A 71 -8.28 -2.97 11.60
CA TYR A 71 -8.49 -1.58 11.17
C TYR A 71 -7.17 -0.96 10.70
N MET A 72 -7.27 -0.03 9.74
CA MET A 72 -6.13 0.77 9.27
C MET A 72 -6.64 2.13 8.82
N HIS A 73 -5.96 3.21 9.25
CA HIS A 73 -6.27 4.56 8.80
C HIS A 73 -6.13 4.70 7.27
N ASN A 74 -6.99 5.50 6.64
CA ASN A 74 -7.03 5.67 5.17
C ASN A 74 -5.63 5.93 4.55
N ARG A 75 -4.83 6.82 5.13
CA ARG A 75 -3.48 7.13 4.60
C ARG A 75 -2.57 5.90 4.60
N ALA A 76 -2.60 5.10 5.67
CA ALA A 76 -1.84 3.87 5.73
C ALA A 76 -2.31 2.86 4.66
N ARG A 77 -3.64 2.73 4.44
CA ARG A 77 -4.19 1.87 3.35
C ARG A 77 -3.62 2.26 1.99
N LEU A 78 -3.55 3.56 1.68
CA LEU A 78 -2.98 4.04 0.41
C LEU A 78 -1.48 3.72 0.29
N ILE A 79 -0.71 3.88 1.37
CA ILE A 79 0.73 3.57 1.39
C ILE A 79 0.97 2.08 1.14
N VAL A 80 0.32 1.21 1.91
CA VAL A 80 0.54 -0.23 1.81
C VAL A 80 0.00 -0.82 0.51
N ALA A 81 -1.12 -0.30 -0.02
CA ALA A 81 -1.67 -0.74 -1.30
C ALA A 81 -0.79 -0.31 -2.48
N THR A 82 -0.36 0.96 -2.50
CA THR A 82 0.54 1.44 -3.55
C THR A 82 1.89 0.71 -3.51
N PHE A 83 2.40 0.38 -2.32
CA PHE A 83 3.62 -0.39 -2.16
C PHE A 83 3.49 -1.80 -2.77
N LEU A 84 2.42 -2.54 -2.44
CA LEU A 84 2.18 -3.86 -3.03
C LEU A 84 2.14 -3.80 -4.55
N ILE A 85 1.38 -2.85 -5.10
CA ILE A 85 1.09 -2.75 -6.54
C ILE A 85 2.28 -2.21 -7.32
N LYS A 86 2.90 -1.12 -6.84
CA LYS A 86 3.86 -0.32 -7.62
C LYS A 86 5.31 -0.42 -7.12
N THR A 87 5.54 -1.10 -6.00
CA THR A 87 6.89 -1.41 -5.52
C THR A 87 7.16 -2.91 -5.59
N LEU A 88 6.23 -3.75 -5.15
CA LEU A 88 6.39 -5.20 -5.26
C LEU A 88 5.88 -5.77 -6.59
N LEU A 89 5.16 -4.97 -7.39
CA LEU A 89 4.60 -5.33 -8.70
C LEU A 89 3.67 -6.54 -8.64
N ILE A 90 3.00 -6.71 -7.50
CA ILE A 90 2.04 -7.79 -7.24
C ILE A 90 0.62 -7.28 -7.55
N SER A 91 -0.20 -8.15 -8.15
CA SER A 91 -1.58 -7.80 -8.51
C SER A 91 -2.37 -7.24 -7.33
N TRP A 92 -3.08 -6.14 -7.57
CA TRP A 92 -3.98 -5.51 -6.61
C TRP A 92 -5.03 -6.49 -6.05
N GLN A 93 -5.43 -7.50 -6.81
CA GLN A 93 -6.42 -8.50 -6.41
C GLN A 93 -5.97 -9.33 -5.19
N TYR A 94 -4.67 -9.58 -5.04
CA TYR A 94 -4.15 -10.28 -3.85
C TYR A 94 -4.31 -9.40 -2.59
N GLY A 95 -3.98 -8.12 -2.70
CA GLY A 95 -4.14 -7.17 -1.61
C GLY A 95 -5.61 -6.92 -1.27
N GLU A 96 -6.46 -6.77 -2.27
CA GLU A 96 -7.92 -6.63 -2.14
C GLU A 96 -8.51 -7.80 -1.35
N LYS A 97 -8.19 -9.04 -1.72
CA LYS A 97 -8.62 -10.25 -1.03
C LYS A 97 -8.08 -10.33 0.41
N TYR A 98 -6.84 -9.88 0.62
CA TYR A 98 -6.26 -9.88 1.96
C TYR A 98 -7.01 -8.89 2.88
N PHE A 99 -7.27 -7.69 2.39
CA PHE A 99 -8.05 -6.68 3.11
C PHE A 99 -9.47 -7.15 3.40
N ALA A 100 -10.14 -7.78 2.44
CA ALA A 100 -11.47 -8.35 2.62
C ALA A 100 -11.55 -9.36 3.78
N LYS A 101 -10.45 -10.11 4.03
CA LYS A 101 -10.37 -11.09 5.13
C LYS A 101 -10.03 -10.46 6.47
N LYS A 102 -9.45 -9.27 6.50
CA LYS A 102 -8.88 -8.67 7.70
C LYS A 102 -9.67 -7.48 8.24
N LEU A 103 -10.26 -6.68 7.35
CA LEU A 103 -10.94 -5.44 7.74
C LEU A 103 -12.27 -5.70 8.42
N VAL A 104 -12.47 -5.11 9.59
CA VAL A 104 -13.77 -5.11 10.32
C VAL A 104 -14.78 -4.17 9.68
N ASP A 105 -14.30 -3.16 8.93
CA ASP A 105 -15.11 -2.19 8.18
C ASP A 105 -15.16 -2.52 6.69
N TYR A 106 -15.02 -3.81 6.33
CA TYR A 106 -15.02 -4.25 4.94
C TYR A 106 -16.34 -3.90 4.23
N ASP A 107 -16.21 -3.20 3.11
CA ASP A 107 -17.26 -2.96 2.13
C ASP A 107 -16.74 -3.35 0.74
N PRO A 108 -17.39 -4.29 0.02
CA PRO A 108 -16.88 -4.80 -1.25
C PRO A 108 -16.65 -3.71 -2.29
N ALA A 109 -17.58 -2.77 -2.42
CA ALA A 109 -17.51 -1.72 -3.43
C ALA A 109 -16.37 -0.74 -3.14
N SER A 110 -16.29 -0.26 -1.90
CA SER A 110 -15.25 0.66 -1.46
C SER A 110 -13.86 0.01 -1.49
N ASN A 111 -13.73 -1.25 -1.02
CA ASN A 111 -12.47 -1.97 -1.03
C ASN A 111 -11.96 -2.16 -2.45
N ASN A 112 -12.78 -2.76 -3.33
CA ASN A 112 -12.43 -2.99 -4.74
C ASN A 112 -12.09 -1.69 -5.46
N GLY A 113 -12.96 -0.67 -5.34
CA GLY A 113 -12.78 0.61 -6.01
C GLY A 113 -11.48 1.31 -5.59
N ASN A 114 -11.14 1.32 -4.30
CA ASN A 114 -9.92 1.95 -3.81
C ASN A 114 -8.64 1.16 -4.16
N TRP A 115 -8.68 -0.17 -4.20
CA TRP A 115 -7.57 -0.97 -4.70
C TRP A 115 -7.30 -0.71 -6.17
N GLN A 116 -8.35 -0.63 -6.99
CA GLN A 116 -8.24 -0.26 -8.40
C GLN A 116 -7.80 1.20 -8.60
N TRP A 117 -8.22 2.12 -7.71
CA TRP A 117 -7.73 3.49 -7.72
C TRP A 117 -6.22 3.55 -7.52
N CYS A 118 -5.66 2.80 -6.56
CA CYS A 118 -4.21 2.70 -6.35
C CYS A 118 -3.49 2.08 -7.56
N ALA A 119 -4.13 1.09 -8.21
CA ALA A 119 -3.59 0.45 -9.41
C ALA A 119 -3.65 1.33 -10.67
N GLY A 120 -4.45 2.40 -10.67
CA GLY A 120 -4.69 3.22 -11.86
C GLY A 120 -5.78 2.68 -12.79
N SER A 121 -6.35 1.52 -12.47
CA SER A 121 -7.27 0.75 -13.31
C SER A 121 -8.75 1.05 -13.07
N GLY A 122 -9.09 1.74 -11.99
CA GLY A 122 -10.46 2.01 -11.55
C GLY A 122 -11.05 3.32 -12.06
N ALA A 123 -12.25 3.64 -11.56
CA ALA A 123 -12.89 4.93 -11.77
C ALA A 123 -12.11 6.02 -11.01
N ASP A 124 -12.00 7.19 -11.63
CA ASP A 124 -11.29 8.36 -11.07
C ASP A 124 -9.88 8.05 -10.53
N SER A 125 -9.23 7.03 -11.13
CA SER A 125 -7.93 6.57 -10.65
C SER A 125 -6.82 7.56 -10.92
N GLN A 126 -5.81 7.52 -10.06
CA GLN A 126 -4.57 8.25 -10.30
C GLN A 126 -3.90 7.83 -11.62
N PRO A 127 -3.20 8.76 -12.29
CA PRO A 127 -2.30 8.40 -13.38
C PRO A 127 -1.29 7.33 -12.94
N TYR A 128 -1.02 6.37 -13.80
CA TYR A 128 -0.16 5.22 -13.46
C TYR A 128 1.26 5.62 -13.02
N PHE A 129 1.78 6.72 -13.55
CA PHE A 129 3.11 7.24 -13.21
C PHE A 129 3.19 7.91 -11.82
N ARG A 130 2.05 8.16 -11.15
CA ARG A 130 2.04 8.68 -9.79
C ARG A 130 2.24 7.54 -8.78
N ILE A 131 3.48 7.41 -8.33
CA ILE A 131 3.91 6.37 -7.39
C ILE A 131 4.26 7.04 -6.07
N PHE A 132 3.64 6.59 -4.98
CA PHE A 132 3.98 7.08 -3.64
C PHE A 132 5.34 6.52 -3.22
N ASN A 133 6.25 7.40 -2.82
CA ASN A 133 7.47 6.99 -2.18
C ASN A 133 7.17 6.67 -0.70
N PRO A 134 7.30 5.43 -0.23
CA PRO A 134 6.94 5.05 1.14
C PRO A 134 7.80 5.76 2.19
N TRP A 135 9.04 6.13 1.87
CA TRP A 135 9.93 6.89 2.75
C TRP A 135 9.43 8.31 2.96
N ASP A 136 9.11 9.03 1.87
CA ASP A 136 8.58 10.40 1.89
C ASP A 136 7.20 10.44 2.55
N GLN A 137 6.36 9.43 2.31
CA GLN A 137 5.04 9.34 2.94
C GLN A 137 5.16 9.14 4.45
N GLY A 138 6.08 8.28 4.92
CA GLY A 138 6.36 8.10 6.34
C GLY A 138 6.84 9.40 6.99
N ALA A 139 7.87 10.01 6.42
CA ALA A 139 8.44 11.26 6.94
C ALA A 139 7.44 12.43 6.97
N HIS A 140 6.54 12.49 5.98
CA HIS A 140 5.56 13.58 5.89
C HIS A 140 4.38 13.42 6.86
N TYR A 141 3.82 12.20 6.99
CA TYR A 141 2.61 11.97 7.78
C TYR A 141 2.87 11.52 9.23
N ASP A 142 4.08 11.07 9.53
CA ASP A 142 4.51 10.64 10.86
C ASP A 142 5.96 11.10 11.13
N PRO A 143 6.24 12.42 11.09
CA PRO A 143 7.62 12.95 11.15
C PRO A 143 8.37 12.54 12.42
N GLU A 144 7.66 12.34 13.52
CA GLU A 144 8.21 11.88 14.78
C GLU A 144 8.23 10.35 14.94
N ALA A 145 7.85 9.60 13.88
CA ALA A 145 7.74 8.15 13.86
C ALA A 145 6.85 7.55 14.97
N LYS A 146 5.92 8.31 15.56
CA LYS A 146 5.05 7.87 16.65
C LYS A 146 4.15 6.68 16.25
N TYR A 147 3.59 6.75 15.04
CA TYR A 147 2.79 5.65 14.50
C TYR A 147 3.64 4.42 14.23
N ILE A 148 4.84 4.62 13.68
CA ILE A 148 5.80 3.56 13.40
C ILE A 148 6.22 2.88 14.70
N TYR A 149 6.65 3.61 15.72
CA TYR A 149 7.06 3.04 17.02
C TYR A 149 5.94 2.26 17.71
N LYS A 150 4.70 2.73 17.59
CA LYS A 150 3.54 2.02 18.15
C LYS A 150 3.39 0.61 17.58
N TRP A 151 3.66 0.42 16.28
CA TRP A 151 3.42 -0.85 15.59
C TRP A 151 4.69 -1.64 15.30
N ILE A 152 5.84 -1.01 15.45
CA ILE A 152 7.17 -1.62 15.30
C ILE A 152 8.00 -1.24 16.53
N PRO A 153 7.74 -1.87 17.69
CA PRO A 153 8.44 -1.56 18.93
C PRO A 153 9.94 -1.81 18.84
N GLU A 154 10.40 -2.67 17.93
CA GLU A 154 11.80 -2.93 17.65
C GLU A 154 12.57 -1.66 17.25
N LEU A 155 11.89 -0.67 16.66
CA LEU A 155 12.48 0.60 16.25
C LEU A 155 12.39 1.70 17.33
N ALA A 156 11.82 1.44 18.51
CA ALA A 156 11.53 2.47 19.50
C ALA A 156 12.77 3.25 20.01
N THR A 157 13.96 2.65 19.94
CA THR A 157 15.22 3.28 20.33
C THR A 157 15.93 3.99 19.17
N VAL A 158 15.46 3.82 17.95
CA VAL A 158 16.07 4.42 16.76
C VAL A 158 15.50 5.82 16.55
N PRO A 159 16.32 6.85 16.36
CA PRO A 159 15.84 8.21 16.08
C PRO A 159 14.94 8.29 14.84
N ALA A 160 13.91 9.12 14.86
CA ALA A 160 12.91 9.21 13.78
C ALA A 160 13.53 9.47 12.38
N ASN A 161 14.57 10.33 12.32
CA ASN A 161 15.29 10.62 11.09
C ASN A 161 15.99 9.37 10.51
N ALA A 162 16.49 8.47 11.35
CA ALA A 162 17.08 7.20 10.95
C ALA A 162 16.00 6.19 10.53
N VAL A 163 14.87 6.14 11.25
CA VAL A 163 13.71 5.33 10.87
C VAL A 163 13.20 5.68 9.48
N HIS A 164 13.07 6.98 9.16
CA HIS A 164 12.62 7.42 7.83
C HIS A 164 13.67 7.22 6.73
N LYS A 165 14.91 6.91 7.10
CA LYS A 165 16.01 6.55 6.20
C LYS A 165 16.53 5.14 6.46
N TRP A 166 15.66 4.24 6.92
CA TRP A 166 16.04 2.88 7.31
C TRP A 166 16.76 2.12 6.19
N TYR A 167 16.51 2.46 4.92
CA TYR A 167 17.25 1.91 3.77
C TYR A 167 18.79 2.10 3.84
N SER A 168 19.24 3.10 4.58
CA SER A 168 20.66 3.33 4.86
C SER A 168 21.03 3.01 6.31
N ALA A 169 20.16 3.38 7.26
CA ALA A 169 20.42 3.21 8.70
C ALA A 169 20.59 1.72 9.07
N CYS A 170 19.79 0.82 8.51
CA CYS A 170 19.87 -0.62 8.83
C CYS A 170 21.23 -1.28 8.53
N LYS A 171 22.10 -0.60 7.77
CA LYS A 171 23.46 -1.07 7.44
C LYS A 171 24.53 -0.47 8.37
N ALA A 172 24.15 0.48 9.21
CA ALA A 172 25.08 1.13 10.12
C ALA A 172 25.35 0.24 11.35
N PRO A 173 26.60 0.13 11.79
CA PRO A 173 26.97 -0.73 12.93
C PRO A 173 26.19 -0.42 14.21
N GLU A 174 25.84 0.84 14.43
CA GLU A 174 25.07 1.30 15.59
C GLU A 174 23.67 0.69 15.69
N TYR A 175 23.07 0.25 14.57
CA TYR A 175 21.74 -0.38 14.53
C TYR A 175 21.79 -1.88 14.26
N SER A 176 22.98 -2.50 14.27
CA SER A 176 23.15 -3.93 14.01
C SER A 176 22.43 -4.84 15.02
N HIS A 177 22.13 -4.32 16.21
CA HIS A 177 21.41 -5.00 17.27
C HIS A 177 19.88 -4.94 17.14
N ILE A 178 19.36 -4.14 16.18
CA ILE A 178 17.92 -3.96 16.00
C ILE A 178 17.36 -5.14 15.20
N ASP A 179 16.42 -5.86 15.81
CA ASP A 179 15.73 -7.00 15.18
C ASP A 179 14.58 -6.53 14.27
N TYR A 180 14.93 -5.71 13.28
CA TYR A 180 14.00 -5.27 12.24
C TYR A 180 14.71 -5.34 10.87
N PRO A 181 14.07 -5.93 9.83
CA PRO A 181 14.75 -6.22 8.58
C PRO A 181 15.14 -4.96 7.81
N CYS A 182 16.23 -5.05 7.06
CA CYS A 182 16.54 -4.10 5.99
C CYS A 182 15.51 -4.22 4.86
N PRO A 183 15.31 -3.16 4.05
CA PRO A 183 14.38 -3.18 2.93
C PRO A 183 14.60 -4.38 1.99
N MET A 184 13.53 -5.12 1.73
CA MET A 184 13.55 -6.33 0.92
C MET A 184 13.77 -6.08 -0.58
N VAL A 185 13.60 -4.84 -1.03
CA VAL A 185 13.81 -4.39 -2.41
C VAL A 185 14.40 -2.98 -2.42
N ASP A 186 15.09 -2.61 -3.50
CA ASP A 186 15.45 -1.23 -3.77
C ASP A 186 14.27 -0.46 -4.39
N TYR A 187 13.81 0.58 -3.72
CA TYR A 187 12.64 1.35 -4.14
C TYR A 187 12.84 2.01 -5.52
N SER A 188 14.02 2.55 -5.80
CA SER A 188 14.28 3.27 -7.04
C SER A 188 14.19 2.33 -8.24
N SER A 189 14.83 1.17 -8.16
CA SER A 189 14.78 0.13 -9.18
C SER A 189 13.35 -0.38 -9.41
N GLN A 190 12.59 -0.61 -8.32
CA GLN A 190 11.20 -1.07 -8.42
C GLN A 190 10.26 -0.02 -9.03
N LYS A 191 10.49 1.27 -8.75
CA LYS A 191 9.76 2.37 -9.36
C LYS A 191 9.98 2.43 -10.88
N GLU A 192 11.21 2.26 -11.33
CA GLU A 192 11.51 2.22 -12.76
C GLU A 192 10.85 1.03 -13.45
N GLU A 193 10.90 -0.15 -12.82
CA GLU A 193 10.27 -1.36 -13.33
C GLU A 193 8.75 -1.20 -13.40
N ALA A 194 8.12 -0.61 -12.38
CA ALA A 194 6.70 -0.28 -12.40
C ALA A 194 6.34 0.60 -13.61
N LEU A 195 7.10 1.67 -13.84
CA LEU A 195 6.84 2.57 -14.97
C LEU A 195 6.95 1.85 -16.31
N LYS A 196 7.95 0.97 -16.48
CA LYS A 196 8.12 0.14 -17.69
C LYS A 196 6.92 -0.79 -17.87
N MET A 197 6.53 -1.52 -16.82
CA MET A 197 5.41 -2.47 -16.83
C MET A 197 4.09 -1.79 -17.22
N TYR A 198 3.80 -0.64 -16.62
CA TYR A 198 2.57 0.11 -16.94
C TYR A 198 2.61 0.72 -18.35
N LYS A 199 3.76 1.20 -18.81
CA LYS A 199 3.91 1.77 -20.15
C LYS A 199 3.60 0.76 -21.26
N GLN A 200 3.94 -0.50 -21.04
CA GLN A 200 3.73 -1.59 -22.02
C GLN A 200 2.25 -1.84 -22.38
N ILE A 201 1.31 -1.47 -21.52
CA ILE A 201 -0.12 -1.67 -21.81
C ILE A 201 -0.74 -0.58 -22.70
N PHE A 202 0.00 0.49 -22.96
CA PHE A 202 -0.44 1.61 -23.80
C PHE A 202 0.25 1.63 -25.18
N ASN A 203 1.22 0.73 -25.37
CA ASN A 203 1.86 0.47 -26.66
C ASN A 203 1.26 -0.79 -27.28
#